data_78a03c97e01aa179079ea52611a4d001
#
_entry.id   78a03c97e01aa179079ea52611a4d001
#
_cell.length_a   1.000
_cell.length_b   1.000
_cell.length_c   1.000
_cell.angle_alpha   90.00
_cell.angle_beta   90.00
_cell.angle_gamma   90.00
#
_symmetry.space_group_name_H-M   'P 1'
#
loop_
_entity.id
_entity.type
_entity.pdbx_description
1 polymer ?
#
loop_
_entity_poly.entity_id
_entity_poly.type
_entity_poly.pdbx_seq_one_letter_code
_entity_poly.pdbx_strand_id
1 'polypeptide(L)' 'MVFEKVREILCEQLDCDPDDITLDTNIIEDLNVDSLDLVDFVMSLEDEFDKEIPDEDIEGIKTIGDIVSYIENSL' A
#
# COMPACT_ATOMS: atom_id res chain seq x y z
N MET A 1 -12.44 -7.06 1.18
CA MET A 1 -11.51 -7.16 0.04
C MET A 1 -10.18 -6.51 0.38
N VAL A 2 -9.12 -7.02 -0.19
CA VAL A 2 -7.77 -6.51 0.09
C VAL A 2 -7.63 -5.05 -0.33
N PHE A 3 -8.12 -4.70 -1.52
CA PHE A 3 -8.02 -3.33 -2.02
C PHE A 3 -8.68 -2.33 -1.07
N GLU A 4 -9.86 -2.64 -0.58
CA GLU A 4 -10.58 -1.74 0.33
C GLU A 4 -9.81 -1.51 1.62
N LYS A 5 -9.21 -2.56 2.17
CA LYS A 5 -8.42 -2.46 3.39
C LYS A 5 -7.13 -1.67 3.15
N VAL A 6 -6.46 -1.93 2.03
CA VAL A 6 -5.25 -1.19 1.65
C VAL A 6 -5.56 0.30 1.51
N ARG A 7 -6.66 0.63 0.83
CA ARG A 7 -7.09 2.01 0.65
C ARG A 7 -7.39 2.69 1.99
N GLU A 8 -8.09 1.98 2.86
CA GLU A 8 -8.46 2.52 4.18
C GLU A 8 -7.20 2.85 5.00
N ILE A 9 -6.23 1.93 5.04
CA ILE A 9 -5.01 2.14 5.79
C ILE A 9 -4.20 3.30 5.20
N LEU A 10 -4.11 3.36 3.88
CA LEU A 10 -3.40 4.43 3.20
C LEU A 10 -4.01 5.79 3.50
N CYS A 11 -5.32 5.89 3.45
CA CYS A 11 -6.01 7.15 3.70
C CYS A 11 -5.87 7.61 5.15
N GLU A 12 -5.85 6.68 6.08
CA GLU A 12 -5.63 7.01 7.49
C GLU A 12 -4.22 7.56 7.70
N GLN A 13 -3.25 6.98 7.03
CA GLN A 13 -1.85 7.35 7.24
C GLN A 13 -1.46 8.64 6.52
N LEU A 14 -1.99 8.85 5.31
CA LEU A 14 -1.63 9.99 4.47
C LEU A 14 -2.70 11.07 4.43
N ASP A 15 -3.81 10.86 5.10
CA ASP A 15 -4.93 11.80 5.13
C ASP A 15 -5.42 12.17 3.72
N CYS A 16 -5.56 11.18 2.87
CA CYS A 16 -6.05 11.36 1.50
C CYS A 16 -7.48 10.86 1.35
N ASP A 17 -8.11 11.27 0.25
CA ASP A 17 -9.49 10.91 -0.05
C ASP A 17 -9.54 9.50 -0.65
N PRO A 18 -10.31 8.57 -0.05
CA PRO A 18 -10.42 7.22 -0.62
C PRO A 18 -10.96 7.18 -2.04
N ASP A 19 -11.75 8.18 -2.43
CA ASP A 19 -12.27 8.24 -3.81
C ASP A 19 -11.18 8.51 -4.83
N ASP A 20 -10.05 9.07 -4.40
CA ASP A 20 -8.92 9.34 -5.29
C ASP A 20 -7.98 8.14 -5.43
N ILE A 21 -8.20 7.08 -4.68
CA ILE A 21 -7.34 5.91 -4.67
C ILE A 21 -7.92 4.82 -5.56
N THR A 22 -7.15 4.41 -6.59
CA THR A 22 -7.52 3.32 -7.48
C THR A 22 -6.36 2.34 -7.58
N LEU A 23 -6.57 1.22 -8.25
CA LEU A 23 -5.50 0.25 -8.47
C LEU A 23 -4.35 0.82 -9.30
N ASP A 24 -4.65 1.80 -10.15
CA ASP A 24 -3.64 2.44 -11.00
C ASP A 24 -2.90 3.57 -10.30
N THR A 25 -3.36 3.98 -9.11
CA THR A 25 -2.73 5.07 -8.37
C THR A 25 -1.28 4.71 -8.04
N ASN A 26 -0.35 5.58 -8.44
CA ASN A 26 1.07 5.40 -8.13
C ASN A 26 1.33 5.99 -6.75
N ILE A 27 1.80 5.16 -5.82
CA ILE A 27 1.98 5.58 -4.44
C ILE A 27 3.03 6.70 -4.34
N ILE A 28 4.09 6.58 -5.11
CA ILE A 28 5.21 7.52 -5.03
C ILE A 28 4.94 8.77 -5.85
N GLU A 29 4.48 8.62 -7.10
CA GLU A 29 4.29 9.74 -8.01
C GLU A 29 2.99 10.50 -7.79
N ASP A 30 1.88 9.78 -7.63
CA ASP A 30 0.56 10.40 -7.51
C ASP A 30 0.29 10.92 -6.10
N LEU A 31 0.75 10.19 -5.09
CA LEU A 31 0.54 10.54 -3.69
C LEU A 31 1.74 11.23 -3.07
N ASN A 32 2.83 11.31 -3.82
CA ASN A 32 4.05 11.99 -3.38
C ASN A 32 4.57 11.46 -2.03
N VAL A 33 4.52 10.15 -1.86
CA VAL A 33 4.96 9.46 -0.65
C VAL A 33 6.45 9.21 -0.74
N ASP A 34 7.20 9.55 0.32
CA ASP A 34 8.63 9.25 0.33
C ASP A 34 8.89 7.83 0.85
N SER A 35 10.17 7.44 0.89
CA SER A 35 10.55 6.09 1.27
C SER A 35 10.14 5.73 2.70
N LEU A 36 10.23 6.68 3.62
CA LEU A 36 9.87 6.44 5.02
C LEU A 36 8.37 6.24 5.18
N ASP A 37 7.58 7.06 4.50
CA ASP A 37 6.12 6.93 4.53
C ASP A 37 5.70 5.61 3.90
N LEU A 38 6.35 5.20 2.83
CA LEU A 38 6.05 3.92 2.19
C LEU A 38 6.34 2.76 3.13
N VAL A 39 7.47 2.78 3.83
CA VAL A 39 7.82 1.74 4.79
C VAL A 39 6.80 1.68 5.92
N ASP A 40 6.41 2.84 6.47
CA ASP A 40 5.40 2.89 7.53
C ASP A 40 4.07 2.32 7.05
N PHE A 41 3.67 2.66 5.83
CA PHE A 41 2.44 2.15 5.25
C PHE A 41 2.51 0.62 5.11
N VAL A 42 3.62 0.12 4.58
CA VAL A 42 3.81 -1.32 4.41
C VAL A 42 3.78 -2.05 5.76
N MET A 43 4.40 -1.47 6.78
CA MET A 43 4.38 -2.06 8.12
C MET A 43 2.96 -2.15 8.67
N SER A 44 2.14 -1.14 8.43
CA SER A 44 0.73 -1.17 8.82
C SER A 44 -0.01 -2.29 8.11
N LEU A 45 0.30 -2.52 6.84
CA LEU A 45 -0.31 -3.62 6.08
C LEU A 45 0.14 -4.97 6.60
N GLU A 46 1.40 -5.10 6.98
CA GLU A 46 1.92 -6.35 7.55
C GLU A 46 1.17 -6.71 8.83
N ASP A 47 0.92 -5.72 9.68
CA ASP A 47 0.15 -5.93 10.90
C ASP A 47 -1.30 -6.30 10.63
N GLU A 48 -1.91 -5.63 9.67
CA GLU A 48 -3.32 -5.85 9.36
C GLU A 48 -3.58 -7.22 8.74
N PHE A 49 -2.70 -7.66 7.87
CA PHE A 49 -2.86 -8.93 7.15
C PHE A 49 -2.03 -10.07 7.75
N ASP A 50 -1.29 -9.80 8.82
CA ASP A 50 -0.42 -10.77 9.49
C ASP A 50 0.54 -11.44 8.50
N LYS A 51 1.18 -10.62 7.67
CA LYS A 51 2.12 -11.05 6.63
C LYS A 51 3.39 -10.22 6.71
N GLU A 52 4.50 -10.79 6.24
CA GLU A 52 5.75 -10.07 6.13
C GLU A 52 5.99 -9.72 4.67
N ILE A 53 6.44 -8.48 4.43
CA ILE A 53 6.79 -8.01 3.09
C ILE A 53 8.27 -7.64 3.12
N PRO A 54 9.15 -8.44 2.49
CA PRO A 54 10.58 -8.14 2.47
C PRO A 54 10.88 -6.82 1.75
N ASP A 55 11.96 -6.16 2.15
CA ASP A 55 12.36 -4.88 1.56
C ASP A 55 12.52 -4.97 0.05
N GLU A 56 13.05 -6.07 -0.46
CA GLU A 56 13.23 -6.24 -1.90
C GLU A 56 11.89 -6.26 -2.65
N ASP A 57 10.83 -6.75 -2.01
CA ASP A 57 9.50 -6.73 -2.60
C ASP A 57 8.89 -5.33 -2.52
N ILE A 58 9.19 -4.59 -1.45
CA ILE A 58 8.74 -3.21 -1.30
C ILE A 58 9.28 -2.33 -2.43
N GLU A 59 10.53 -2.55 -2.82
CA GLU A 59 11.14 -1.79 -3.91
C GLU A 59 10.43 -1.96 -5.24
N GLY A 60 9.79 -3.11 -5.45
CA GLY A 60 9.04 -3.40 -6.67
C GLY A 60 7.62 -2.86 -6.66
N ILE A 61 7.14 -2.37 -5.52
CA ILE A 61 5.77 -1.87 -5.40
C ILE A 61 5.74 -0.40 -5.80
N LYS A 62 4.96 -0.09 -6.83
CA LYS A 62 4.82 1.27 -7.35
C LYS A 62 3.39 1.76 -7.28
N THR A 63 2.42 0.88 -7.55
CA THR A 63 1.00 1.24 -7.57
C THR A 63 0.25 0.50 -6.48
N ILE A 64 -0.97 0.99 -6.22
CA ILE A 64 -1.87 0.32 -5.28
C ILE A 64 -2.16 -1.10 -5.77
N GLY A 65 -2.31 -1.28 -7.08
CA GLY A 65 -2.53 -2.61 -7.65
C GLY A 65 -1.40 -3.57 -7.39
N ASP A 66 -0.15 -3.07 -7.40
CA ASP A 66 1.01 -3.90 -7.13
C ASP A 66 0.96 -4.48 -5.71
N ILE A 67 0.65 -3.64 -4.72
CA ILE A 67 0.61 -4.12 -3.33
C ILE A 67 -0.62 -4.99 -3.07
N VAL A 68 -1.75 -4.66 -3.68
CA VAL A 68 -2.96 -5.48 -3.56
C VAL A 68 -2.70 -6.88 -4.12
N SER A 69 -2.10 -6.96 -5.30
CA SER A 69 -1.75 -8.24 -5.92
C SER A 69 -0.78 -9.03 -5.06
N TYR A 70 0.20 -8.36 -4.49
CA TYR A 70 1.17 -9.02 -3.63
C TYR A 70 0.49 -9.66 -2.43
N ILE A 71 -0.38 -8.92 -1.77
CA ILE A 71 -1.09 -9.42 -0.59
C ILE A 71 -2.03 -10.55 -0.97
N GLU A 72 -2.79 -10.41 -2.04
CA GLU A 72 -3.72 -11.43 -2.49
C GLU A 72 -3.02 -12.73 -2.84
N ASN A 73 -1.84 -12.65 -3.44
CA ASN A 73 -1.06 -13.83 -3.80
C ASN A 73 -0.43 -14.50 -2.57
N SER A 74 -0.34 -13.78 -1.46
CA SER A 74 0.26 -14.29 -0.22
C SER A 74 -0.77 -14.92 0.74
N LEU A 75 -2.05 -14.71 0.48
CA LEU A 75 -3.11 -15.22 1.37
C LEU A 75 -3.39 -16.73 1.17
#